data_20f00521466f4943119f33e1c5747c69
#
_entry.id   20f00521466f4943119f33e1c5747c69
#
_cell.length_a   1.000
_cell.length_b   1.000
_cell.length_c   1.000
_cell.angle_alpha   90.00
_cell.angle_beta   90.00
_cell.angle_gamma   90.00
#
_symmetry.space_group_name_H-M   'P 1'
#
loop_
_entity.id
_entity.type
_entity.pdbx_description
1 polymer ?
#
loop_
_entity_poly.entity_id
_entity_poly.type
_entity_poly.pdbx_seq_one_letter_code
_entity_poly.pdbx_strand_id
1 'polypeptide(L)'
;MPPQNSAKEALSLIENDKSKILGLAVGKHANVQPGQHIPKPEAQDKPELSFTDLSPEKTYLVVALDLDAPFPSFNILSPALHWIQPGFKAEPKEGGGFSLKTTEPFIANYIGVGAPGISAPHRYCFFLYEQPEGLDGKKYAPPGGKELGLKGRIRYDLDAWGKEIKLGPLLALNYFNSN
;
A
#
# COMPACT_ATOMS: atom_id res chain seq x y z
N MET A 1 12.67 -18.56 1.31
CA MET A 1 12.96 -17.16 1.71
C MET A 1 11.65 -16.41 1.74
N PRO A 2 11.44 -15.48 2.67
CA PRO A 2 10.24 -14.65 2.59
C PRO A 2 10.26 -13.82 1.31
N PRO A 3 9.09 -13.53 0.70
CA PRO A 3 8.96 -12.81 -0.56
C PRO A 3 9.21 -11.31 -0.40
N GLN A 4 10.42 -10.94 -0.02
CA GLN A 4 10.78 -9.54 0.25
C GLN A 4 11.49 -8.86 -0.94
N ASN A 5 11.85 -9.63 -1.98
CA ASN A 5 12.71 -9.07 -3.01
C ASN A 5 11.98 -8.06 -3.89
N SER A 6 10.78 -8.36 -4.34
CA SER A 6 10.02 -7.43 -5.20
C SER A 6 9.64 -6.12 -4.49
N ALA A 7 9.24 -6.17 -3.22
CA ALA A 7 8.91 -4.95 -2.47
C ALA A 7 10.15 -4.08 -2.19
N LYS A 8 11.32 -4.70 -1.94
CA LYS A 8 12.60 -3.97 -1.78
C LYS A 8 13.11 -3.44 -3.12
N GLU A 9 13.01 -4.22 -4.18
CA GLU A 9 13.35 -3.80 -5.54
C GLU A 9 12.47 -2.65 -6.01
N ALA A 10 11.19 -2.65 -5.63
CA ALA A 10 10.27 -1.58 -5.93
C ALA A 10 10.70 -0.23 -5.33
N LEU A 11 11.33 -0.21 -4.13
CA LEU A 11 11.83 1.04 -3.54
C LEU A 11 12.91 1.70 -4.42
N SER A 12 13.73 0.90 -5.10
CA SER A 12 14.74 1.43 -6.02
C SER A 12 14.12 2.13 -7.24
N LEU A 13 12.88 1.79 -7.61
CA LEU A 13 12.17 2.43 -8.71
C LEU A 13 12.03 3.95 -8.48
N ILE A 14 11.59 4.34 -7.28
CA ILE A 14 11.40 5.77 -6.94
C ILE A 14 12.70 6.50 -6.59
N GLU A 15 13.77 5.78 -6.28
CA GLU A 15 15.10 6.36 -6.16
C GLU A 15 15.62 6.81 -7.53
N ASN A 16 15.37 5.99 -8.56
CA ASN A 16 15.83 6.21 -9.93
C ASN A 16 14.87 7.06 -10.76
N ASP A 17 13.55 6.98 -10.51
CA ASP A 17 12.53 7.70 -11.25
C ASP A 17 11.50 8.36 -10.33
N LYS A 18 11.66 9.66 -10.09
CA LYS A 18 10.77 10.44 -9.23
C LYS A 18 9.34 10.58 -9.78
N SER A 19 9.14 10.36 -11.08
CA SER A 19 7.78 10.35 -11.67
C SER A 19 6.92 9.18 -11.20
N LYS A 20 7.53 8.16 -10.59
CA LYS A 20 6.86 6.98 -10.04
C LYS A 20 6.48 7.12 -8.56
N ILE A 21 6.67 8.29 -7.97
CA ILE A 21 6.26 8.55 -6.57
C ILE A 21 4.75 8.72 -6.52
N LEU A 22 4.08 7.82 -5.80
CA LEU A 22 2.65 7.90 -5.48
C LEU A 22 2.41 9.06 -4.50
N GLY A 23 1.49 9.95 -4.81
CA GLY A 23 1.08 11.00 -3.88
C GLY A 23 0.34 10.40 -2.68
N LEU A 24 0.83 10.69 -1.48
CA LEU A 24 0.22 10.30 -0.21
C LEU A 24 -0.12 11.54 0.62
N ALA A 25 -1.32 11.55 1.21
CA ALA A 25 -1.65 12.43 2.33
C ALA A 25 -2.09 11.55 3.52
N VAL A 26 -1.48 11.76 4.68
CA VAL A 26 -1.68 10.96 5.90
C VAL A 26 -1.97 11.89 7.07
N GLY A 27 -3.17 11.85 7.62
CA GLY A 27 -3.60 12.79 8.66
C GLY A 27 -3.38 14.24 8.23
N LYS A 28 -2.57 15.00 8.98
CA LYS A 28 -2.23 16.39 8.66
C LYS A 28 -1.11 16.56 7.61
N HIS A 29 -0.47 15.48 7.20
CA HIS A 29 0.64 15.47 6.25
C HIS A 29 0.13 15.37 4.81
N ALA A 30 -0.11 16.50 4.15
CA ALA A 30 -0.77 16.57 2.84
C ALA A 30 0.11 16.12 1.66
N ASN A 31 1.43 16.02 1.82
CA ASN A 31 2.37 15.69 0.74
C ASN A 31 3.57 14.91 1.30
N VAL A 32 3.32 13.65 1.61
CA VAL A 32 4.32 12.76 2.22
C VAL A 32 5.43 12.43 1.23
N GLN A 33 6.66 12.76 1.61
CA GLN A 33 7.85 12.43 0.83
C GLN A 33 8.33 11.01 1.15
N PRO A 34 8.96 10.29 0.20
CA PRO A 34 9.51 8.96 0.45
C PRO A 34 10.47 8.95 1.63
N GLY A 35 10.21 8.08 2.60
CA GLY A 35 11.01 7.96 3.82
C GLY A 35 10.75 9.02 4.88
N GLN A 36 9.81 9.94 4.69
CA GLN A 36 9.43 10.89 5.71
C GLN A 36 9.01 10.18 7.00
N HIS A 37 9.50 10.63 8.15
CA HIS A 37 9.03 10.13 9.43
C HIS A 37 7.71 10.79 9.82
N ILE A 38 6.71 9.97 10.14
CA ILE A 38 5.41 10.40 10.66
C ILE A 38 5.22 9.72 12.02
N PRO A 39 5.03 10.48 13.11
CA PRO A 39 4.79 9.90 14.42
C PRO A 39 3.57 8.98 14.42
N LYS A 40 3.65 7.84 15.11
CA LYS A 40 2.59 6.82 15.14
C LYS A 40 1.17 7.37 15.41
N PRO A 41 0.95 8.31 16.35
CA PRO A 41 -0.39 8.86 16.58
C PRO A 41 -0.96 9.64 15.38
N GLU A 42 -0.10 10.14 14.50
CA GLU A 42 -0.48 10.95 13.32
C GLU A 42 -0.63 10.10 12.04
N ALA A 43 -0.26 8.82 12.11
CA ALA A 43 -0.24 7.88 10.97
C ALA A 43 -1.29 6.76 11.09
N GLN A 44 -2.37 6.98 11.85
CA GLN A 44 -3.39 5.95 12.06
C GLN A 44 -4.46 5.92 10.97
N ASP A 45 -4.72 7.05 10.34
CA ASP A 45 -5.76 7.18 9.33
C ASP A 45 -5.34 6.59 7.99
N LYS A 46 -6.31 6.04 7.28
CA LYS A 46 -6.13 5.58 5.90
C LYS A 46 -5.71 6.75 5.01
N PRO A 47 -4.60 6.63 4.25
CA PRO A 47 -4.12 7.74 3.43
C PRO A 47 -5.04 8.06 2.26
N GLU A 48 -5.04 9.32 1.86
CA GLU A 48 -5.53 9.75 0.56
C GLU A 48 -4.41 9.57 -0.48
N LEU A 49 -4.80 9.13 -1.66
CA LEU A 49 -3.88 8.75 -2.73
C LEU A 49 -4.10 9.62 -3.97
N SER A 50 -3.00 9.97 -4.64
CA SER A 50 -3.02 10.68 -5.91
C SER A 50 -1.86 10.26 -6.79
N PHE A 51 -2.05 10.36 -8.13
CA PHE A 51 -0.97 10.11 -9.07
C PHE A 51 -1.20 10.88 -10.38
N THR A 52 -0.16 11.22 -11.08
CA THR A 52 -0.26 12.08 -12.28
C THR A 52 -0.57 11.30 -13.55
N ASP A 53 -0.05 10.07 -13.67
CA ASP A 53 -0.12 9.27 -14.90
C ASP A 53 -1.21 8.18 -14.77
N LEU A 54 -2.48 8.60 -14.71
CA LEU A 54 -3.64 7.71 -14.63
C LEU A 54 -4.62 7.97 -15.78
N SER A 55 -5.39 6.94 -16.13
CA SER A 55 -6.53 7.03 -17.06
C SER A 55 -7.84 6.92 -16.31
N PRO A 56 -8.80 7.84 -16.48
CA PRO A 56 -10.13 7.73 -15.88
C PRO A 56 -10.92 6.48 -16.30
N GLU A 57 -10.56 5.90 -17.46
CA GLU A 57 -11.21 4.69 -17.99
C GLU A 57 -10.78 3.41 -17.29
N LYS A 58 -9.64 3.46 -16.59
CA LYS A 58 -9.07 2.30 -15.91
C LYS A 58 -9.54 2.20 -14.45
N THR A 59 -9.31 1.04 -13.88
CA THR A 59 -9.51 0.76 -12.46
C THR A 59 -8.18 0.39 -11.83
N TYR A 60 -7.98 0.79 -10.58
CA TYR A 60 -6.69 0.62 -9.91
C TYR A 60 -6.84 -0.15 -8.61
N LEU A 61 -5.74 -0.77 -8.20
CA LEU A 61 -5.60 -1.56 -6.99
C LEU A 61 -4.44 -1.01 -6.15
N VAL A 62 -4.67 -0.86 -4.86
CA VAL A 62 -3.62 -0.45 -3.91
C VAL A 62 -3.36 -1.57 -2.92
N VAL A 63 -2.08 -1.84 -2.66
CA VAL A 63 -1.60 -2.73 -1.59
C VAL A 63 -0.70 -1.93 -0.66
N ALA A 64 -0.89 -2.09 0.65
CA ALA A 64 0.01 -1.48 1.65
C ALA A 64 0.66 -2.54 2.52
N LEU A 65 1.98 -2.44 2.70
CA LEU A 65 2.80 -3.39 3.45
C LEU A 65 3.72 -2.66 4.44
N ASP A 66 3.87 -3.23 5.64
CA ASP A 66 4.97 -2.95 6.55
C ASP A 66 6.14 -3.92 6.25
N LEU A 67 7.30 -3.39 5.89
CA LEU A 67 8.46 -4.19 5.49
C LEU A 67 9.38 -4.57 6.66
N ASP A 68 9.09 -4.15 7.89
CA ASP A 68 10.03 -4.20 9.00
C ASP A 68 9.48 -4.89 10.27
N ALA A 69 8.28 -5.48 10.21
CA ALA A 69 7.64 -6.13 11.35
C ALA A 69 8.39 -7.40 11.83
N PRO A 70 8.54 -7.63 13.16
CA PRO A 70 8.18 -6.75 14.26
C PRO A 70 9.27 -5.71 14.60
N PHE A 71 10.49 -5.86 14.08
CA PHE A 71 11.63 -4.94 14.21
C PHE A 71 12.47 -4.96 12.93
N PRO A 72 13.01 -3.82 12.47
CA PRO A 72 13.86 -3.77 11.27
C PRO A 72 15.07 -4.71 11.33
N SER A 73 15.65 -4.93 12.52
CA SER A 73 16.76 -5.87 12.75
C SER A 73 16.33 -7.33 12.85
N PHE A 74 15.05 -7.60 13.06
CA PHE A 74 14.48 -8.94 13.21
C PHE A 74 13.08 -9.01 12.61
N ASN A 75 13.00 -8.94 11.30
CA ASN A 75 11.77 -8.74 10.53
C ASN A 75 11.09 -10.05 10.09
N ILE A 76 11.02 -11.03 10.98
CA ILE A 76 10.49 -12.38 10.68
C ILE A 76 8.98 -12.42 10.38
N LEU A 77 8.24 -11.36 10.71
CA LEU A 77 6.81 -11.24 10.42
C LEU A 77 6.54 -10.47 9.12
N SER A 78 7.60 -9.94 8.52
CA SER A 78 7.51 -9.15 7.29
C SER A 78 7.43 -10.01 6.03
N PRO A 79 6.79 -9.45 4.96
CA PRO A 79 6.01 -8.22 4.97
C PRO A 79 4.70 -8.41 5.75
N ALA A 80 4.25 -7.39 6.48
CA ALA A 80 2.95 -7.42 7.12
C ALA A 80 1.93 -6.61 6.30
N LEU A 81 0.79 -7.22 5.97
CA LEU A 81 -0.24 -6.60 5.17
C LEU A 81 -1.04 -5.59 5.98
N HIS A 82 -1.05 -4.33 5.52
CA HIS A 82 -1.82 -3.24 6.11
C HIS A 82 -3.11 -2.93 5.36
N TRP A 83 -3.15 -3.17 4.04
CA TRP A 83 -4.31 -2.83 3.22
C TRP A 83 -4.27 -3.51 1.85
N ILE A 84 -5.44 -3.94 1.35
CA ILE A 84 -5.67 -4.24 -0.07
C ILE A 84 -7.02 -3.63 -0.45
N GLN A 85 -7.00 -2.69 -1.36
CA GLN A 85 -8.18 -1.98 -1.80
C GLN A 85 -8.28 -1.97 -3.33
N PRO A 86 -9.26 -2.67 -3.89
CA PRO A 86 -9.59 -2.62 -5.30
C PRO A 86 -10.54 -1.46 -5.62
N GLY A 87 -10.85 -1.29 -6.90
CA GLY A 87 -11.94 -0.45 -7.37
C GLY A 87 -11.64 1.04 -7.39
N PHE A 88 -10.39 1.46 -7.26
CA PHE A 88 -10.05 2.87 -7.37
C PHE A 88 -10.28 3.40 -8.78
N LYS A 89 -10.93 4.56 -8.86
CA LYS A 89 -11.08 5.36 -10.07
C LYS A 89 -10.26 6.64 -9.95
N ALA A 90 -9.75 7.08 -11.10
CA ALA A 90 -8.99 8.31 -11.21
C ALA A 90 -9.95 9.48 -11.43
N GLU A 91 -10.01 10.40 -10.47
CA GLU A 91 -10.81 11.64 -10.56
C GLU A 91 -9.85 12.82 -10.75
N PRO A 92 -10.10 13.71 -11.74
CA PRO A 92 -9.26 14.89 -11.95
C PRO A 92 -9.12 15.72 -10.66
N LYS A 93 -7.88 16.16 -10.39
CA LYS A 93 -7.56 16.97 -9.21
C LYS A 93 -7.25 18.41 -9.62
N GLU A 94 -7.70 19.38 -8.84
CA GLU A 94 -7.28 20.76 -8.99
C GLU A 94 -5.76 20.86 -8.86
N GLY A 95 -5.11 21.58 -9.78
CA GLY A 95 -3.65 21.68 -9.84
C GLY A 95 -2.98 20.58 -10.66
N GLY A 96 -3.74 19.64 -11.24
CA GLY A 96 -3.27 18.59 -12.14
C GLY A 96 -3.14 17.22 -11.49
N GLY A 97 -3.06 16.18 -12.34
CA GLY A 97 -3.07 14.79 -11.93
C GLY A 97 -4.45 14.31 -11.48
N PHE A 98 -4.48 13.20 -10.77
CA PHE A 98 -5.72 12.53 -10.35
C PHE A 98 -5.67 12.16 -8.87
N SER A 99 -6.80 12.31 -8.19
CA SER A 99 -7.07 11.64 -6.92
C SER A 99 -7.64 10.24 -7.17
N LEU A 100 -7.33 9.31 -6.28
CA LEU A 100 -7.84 7.94 -6.33
C LEU A 100 -9.01 7.79 -5.35
N LYS A 101 -10.19 7.48 -5.86
CA LYS A 101 -11.41 7.28 -5.06
C LYS A 101 -12.01 5.91 -5.33
N THR A 102 -12.62 5.31 -4.31
CA THR A 102 -13.31 4.02 -4.44
C THR A 102 -14.49 3.94 -3.50
N THR A 103 -15.53 3.25 -3.96
CA THR A 103 -16.68 2.81 -3.15
C THR A 103 -16.74 1.30 -3.03
N GLU A 104 -15.79 0.59 -3.67
CA GLU A 104 -15.73 -0.87 -3.61
C GLU A 104 -15.33 -1.37 -2.21
N PRO A 105 -15.85 -2.54 -1.80
CA PRO A 105 -15.39 -3.20 -0.59
C PRO A 105 -13.90 -3.52 -0.65
N PHE A 106 -13.24 -3.49 0.50
CA PHE A 106 -11.84 -3.91 0.60
C PHE A 106 -11.67 -5.43 0.44
N ILE A 107 -10.48 -5.85 0.03
CA ILE A 107 -10.02 -7.25 0.14
C ILE A 107 -9.40 -7.46 1.54
N ALA A 108 -8.57 -6.54 1.98
CA ALA A 108 -8.09 -6.48 3.36
C ALA A 108 -8.27 -5.04 3.88
N ASN A 109 -9.03 -4.88 4.97
CA ASN A 109 -9.27 -3.58 5.57
C ASN A 109 -7.97 -2.89 5.96
N TYR A 110 -7.94 -1.55 5.88
CA TYR A 110 -6.81 -0.77 6.36
C TYR A 110 -6.64 -0.95 7.88
N ILE A 111 -5.41 -1.12 8.29
CA ILE A 111 -4.99 -1.00 9.70
C ILE A 111 -3.90 0.06 9.80
N GLY A 112 -3.97 0.88 10.85
CA GLY A 112 -2.98 1.91 11.14
C GLY A 112 -1.60 1.33 11.47
N VAL A 113 -0.61 2.19 11.59
CA VAL A 113 0.75 1.77 11.91
C VAL A 113 0.85 1.13 13.28
N GLY A 114 1.57 0.01 13.37
CA GLY A 114 1.64 -0.82 14.57
C GLY A 114 3.05 -0.99 15.16
N ALA A 115 4.07 -0.32 14.61
CA ALA A 115 5.45 -0.46 15.10
C ALA A 115 5.54 -0.25 16.61
N PRO A 116 6.27 -1.12 17.34
CA PRO A 116 6.52 -0.91 18.77
C PRO A 116 7.29 0.39 19.00
N GLY A 117 6.96 1.17 20.04
CA GLY A 117 7.62 2.44 20.33
C GLY A 117 9.11 2.32 20.68
N ILE A 118 9.57 1.11 21.04
CA ILE A 118 10.99 0.80 21.26
C ILE A 118 11.72 0.34 20.00
N SER A 119 10.99 0.17 18.88
CA SER A 119 11.57 -0.20 17.59
C SER A 119 12.19 1.01 16.89
N ALA A 120 13.18 0.76 16.04
CA ALA A 120 13.46 1.71 14.96
C ALA A 120 12.23 1.86 14.06
N PRO A 121 12.06 2.99 13.36
CA PRO A 121 10.89 3.21 12.51
C PRO A 121 10.73 2.13 11.44
N HIS A 122 9.49 1.67 11.24
CA HIS A 122 9.13 0.74 10.18
C HIS A 122 8.78 1.49 8.90
N ARG A 123 9.03 0.87 7.74
CA ARG A 123 8.64 1.37 6.42
C ARG A 123 7.25 0.87 6.06
N TYR A 124 6.31 1.80 5.95
CA TYR A 124 4.95 1.55 5.49
C TYR A 124 4.84 1.94 4.03
N CYS A 125 4.80 0.95 3.15
CA CYS A 125 4.88 1.12 1.70
C CYS A 125 3.51 0.95 1.06
N PHE A 126 3.17 1.81 0.09
CA PHE A 126 1.92 1.82 -0.65
C PHE A 126 2.22 1.64 -2.14
N PHE A 127 1.71 0.56 -2.71
CA PHE A 127 1.95 0.12 -4.07
C PHE A 127 0.69 0.32 -4.91
N LEU A 128 0.80 1.02 -6.03
CA LEU A 128 -0.30 1.25 -6.96
C LEU A 128 -0.13 0.40 -8.23
N TYR A 129 -1.18 -0.32 -8.58
CA TYR A 129 -1.25 -1.15 -9.79
C TYR A 129 -2.51 -0.82 -10.58
N GLU A 130 -2.48 -1.08 -11.90
CA GLU A 130 -3.72 -1.24 -12.65
C GLU A 130 -4.41 -2.52 -12.15
N GLN A 131 -5.71 -2.44 -11.86
CA GLN A 131 -6.45 -3.60 -11.39
C GLN A 131 -6.61 -4.62 -12.52
N PRO A 132 -6.26 -5.90 -12.28
CA PRO A 132 -6.50 -6.95 -13.27
C PRO A 132 -7.98 -7.04 -13.65
N GLU A 133 -8.24 -7.22 -14.95
CA GLU A 133 -9.60 -7.44 -15.45
C GLU A 133 -10.23 -8.68 -14.81
N GLY A 134 -11.49 -8.55 -14.39
CA GLY A 134 -12.23 -9.66 -13.78
C GLY A 134 -11.79 -10.00 -12.35
N LEU A 135 -11.00 -9.15 -11.68
CA LEU A 135 -10.67 -9.36 -10.27
C LEU A 135 -11.95 -9.36 -9.41
N ASP A 136 -12.30 -10.53 -8.87
CA ASP A 136 -13.36 -10.66 -7.86
C ASP A 136 -12.76 -10.52 -6.46
N GLY A 137 -12.87 -9.32 -5.88
CA GLY A 137 -12.38 -9.03 -4.53
C GLY A 137 -13.01 -9.90 -3.45
N LYS A 138 -14.26 -10.35 -3.63
CA LYS A 138 -14.97 -11.19 -2.66
C LYS A 138 -14.32 -12.56 -2.48
N LYS A 139 -13.66 -13.08 -3.52
CA LYS A 139 -12.93 -14.35 -3.45
C LYS A 139 -11.78 -14.30 -2.43
N TYR A 140 -11.18 -13.14 -2.24
CA TYR A 140 -9.99 -12.95 -1.41
C TYR A 140 -10.27 -12.27 -0.07
N ALA A 141 -11.40 -11.59 0.04
CA ALA A 141 -11.83 -10.93 1.26
C ALA A 141 -12.36 -11.92 2.30
N PRO A 142 -12.24 -11.64 3.59
CA PRO A 142 -12.90 -12.43 4.63
C PRO A 142 -14.42 -12.47 4.42
N PRO A 143 -15.07 -13.61 4.69
CA PRO A 143 -16.50 -13.77 4.49
C PRO A 143 -17.33 -12.73 5.26
N GLY A 144 -18.38 -12.21 4.62
CA GLY A 144 -19.32 -11.27 5.23
C GLY A 144 -18.77 -9.88 5.49
N GLY A 145 -17.71 -9.46 4.77
CA GLY A 145 -17.10 -8.13 4.93
C GLY A 145 -16.36 -7.93 6.26
N LYS A 146 -16.00 -9.01 6.93
CA LYS A 146 -15.23 -8.97 8.19
C LYS A 146 -13.83 -8.44 7.95
N GLU A 147 -13.22 -7.90 9.00
CA GLU A 147 -11.82 -7.50 8.98
C GLU A 147 -10.88 -8.70 8.87
N LEU A 148 -9.78 -8.52 8.14
CA LEU A 148 -8.74 -9.54 8.03
C LEU A 148 -7.97 -9.65 9.35
N GLY A 149 -7.95 -10.83 9.94
CA GLY A 149 -7.22 -11.11 11.17
C GLY A 149 -5.70 -11.11 10.97
N LEU A 150 -4.96 -10.98 12.09
CA LEU A 150 -3.49 -10.87 12.10
C LEU A 150 -2.78 -12.02 11.36
N LYS A 151 -3.27 -13.26 11.50
CA LYS A 151 -2.68 -14.43 10.82
C LYS A 151 -2.67 -14.30 9.29
N GLY A 152 -3.66 -13.63 8.70
CA GLY A 152 -3.72 -13.38 7.26
C GLY A 152 -2.84 -12.22 6.80
N ARG A 153 -2.23 -11.48 7.73
CA ARG A 153 -1.44 -10.29 7.44
C ARG A 153 0.07 -10.52 7.52
N ILE A 154 0.53 -11.32 8.47
CA ILE A 154 1.96 -11.58 8.67
C ILE A 154 2.53 -12.43 7.54
N ARG A 155 3.75 -12.11 7.09
CA ARG A 155 4.46 -12.81 6.01
C ARG A 155 3.65 -12.89 4.72
N TYR A 156 2.94 -11.79 4.42
CA TYR A 156 2.07 -11.73 3.25
C TYR A 156 2.87 -11.87 1.96
N ASP A 157 2.50 -12.84 1.13
CA ASP A 157 3.16 -13.13 -0.15
C ASP A 157 2.46 -12.38 -1.29
N LEU A 158 2.83 -11.11 -1.47
CA LEU A 158 2.31 -10.28 -2.57
C LEU A 158 2.67 -10.86 -3.94
N ASP A 159 3.84 -11.49 -4.06
CA ASP A 159 4.30 -12.05 -5.35
C ASP A 159 3.46 -13.27 -5.74
N ALA A 160 3.17 -14.17 -4.80
CA ALA A 160 2.32 -15.32 -5.06
C ALA A 160 0.87 -14.89 -5.37
N TRP A 161 0.32 -13.98 -4.57
CA TRP A 161 -1.01 -13.43 -4.82
C TRP A 161 -1.07 -12.67 -6.15
N GLY A 162 -0.07 -11.86 -6.45
CA GLY A 162 0.03 -11.12 -7.71
C GLY A 162 0.06 -12.04 -8.92
N LYS A 163 0.77 -13.16 -8.85
CA LYS A 163 0.76 -14.19 -9.91
C LYS A 163 -0.63 -14.81 -10.07
N GLU A 164 -1.31 -15.13 -8.96
CA GLU A 164 -2.66 -15.73 -8.99
C GLU A 164 -3.67 -14.81 -9.68
N ILE A 165 -3.65 -13.51 -9.36
CA ILE A 165 -4.57 -12.52 -9.93
C ILE A 165 -4.08 -11.94 -11.26
N LYS A 166 -2.92 -12.35 -11.76
CA LYS A 166 -2.26 -11.79 -12.97
C LYS A 166 -2.01 -10.29 -12.84
N LEU A 167 -1.50 -9.86 -11.68
CA LEU A 167 -1.16 -8.47 -11.42
C LEU A 167 -0.13 -7.96 -12.42
N GLY A 168 -0.41 -6.80 -13.01
CA GLY A 168 0.49 -6.14 -13.95
C GLY A 168 1.68 -5.45 -13.26
N PRO A 169 2.47 -4.68 -14.00
CA PRO A 169 3.62 -3.97 -13.45
C PRO A 169 3.19 -2.91 -12.44
N LEU A 170 4.10 -2.62 -11.50
CA LEU A 170 3.95 -1.51 -10.56
C LEU A 170 3.91 -0.18 -11.30
N LEU A 171 2.88 0.63 -11.05
CA LEU A 171 2.73 1.96 -11.66
C LEU A 171 3.43 3.03 -10.84
N ALA A 172 3.21 3.01 -9.54
CA ALA A 172 3.77 3.99 -8.61
C ALA A 172 3.86 3.40 -7.20
N LEU A 173 4.74 3.98 -6.40
CA LEU A 173 4.82 3.66 -4.98
C LEU A 173 5.26 4.86 -4.16
N ASN A 174 4.93 4.85 -2.87
CA ASN A 174 5.51 5.74 -1.88
C ASN A 174 5.56 5.04 -0.53
N TYR A 175 6.33 5.57 0.40
CA TYR A 175 6.38 5.06 1.76
C TYR A 175 6.72 6.15 2.76
N PHE A 176 6.33 5.93 4.00
CA PHE A 176 6.79 6.71 5.13
C PHE A 176 7.33 5.80 6.24
N ASN A 177 8.09 6.38 7.14
CA ASN A 177 8.62 5.71 8.32
C ASN A 177 7.79 6.09 9.54
N SER A 178 7.51 5.12 10.44
CA SER A 178 6.76 5.39 11.67
C SER A 178 7.11 4.40 12.79
N ASN A 179 7.11 4.89 14.03
CA ASN A 179 7.21 4.10 15.28
C ASN A 179 6.55 4.84 16.44
#